data_2cc658c817985c4a4cc5a4eedea09c5d
#
_entry.id   2cc658c817985c4a4cc5a4eedea09c5d
#
_cell.length_a   1.000
_cell.length_b   1.000
_cell.length_c   1.000
_cell.angle_alpha   90.00
_cell.angle_beta   90.00
_cell.angle_gamma   90.00
#
_symmetry.space_group_name_H-M   'P 1'
#
loop_
_entity.id
_entity.type
_entity.pdbx_description
1 polymer ?
#
loop_
_entity_poly.entity_id
_entity_poly.type
_entity_poly.pdbx_seq_one_letter_code
_entity_poly.pdbx_strand_id
1 'polypeptide(L)'
;MATKSLNNPFADFGGIVHGDRFIGRRDSINKISERVLGPTYGNLAIMGLPRVGKSSLVWHAIMDRKEELAKIKTIPIFFEAGSCMNSNEFFKRMVTLLHDEFEFIDEDERFQKFSVKIIESLKNEYNKDLIQKYFKLVKRFGYKTIFIFDEFDSVQSYFGKADFQLLRELSYNPDTHLCLVTCSRKTIEDIEVKDGAISNFAGTCSDLRLGMFSKEDVLEYWNHFDKYWETGDTYKNAISYFTGNHPWIMDKVNSQMFNLDITNDLSSKFDDVKFELMEVFDNVVSTIEKEHLLDSAIQVVVGPYYDSNQKQIEKLLKYEFIKKVSPEYKELLFSGMKVGPSWNGYCYTCFSDYGTLDFYRRYYANVPYVSLWSDTENLLRYSVKEFLKANFSSDWENELTISLTSKPPFPTFPIDKWKTNLKSLKTNRDKMIQNFPTMNGGHLVDFTLTAQIFDLFIRPNWKWFNTHIFKGSREEWNTKFDFLTALRNPVAHNNVIGNMEEEMRVAREYCQYVTAAIKEWQKNRITK
;
A
#
# COMPACT_ATOMS: atom_id res chain seq x y z
N MET A 1 19.14 25.81 -27.35
CA MET A 1 19.51 26.02 -25.93
C MET A 1 18.24 26.28 -25.18
N ALA A 2 17.94 25.51 -24.16
CA ALA A 2 16.73 25.75 -23.33
C ALA A 2 16.86 27.12 -22.66
N THR A 3 15.85 27.97 -22.79
CA THR A 3 15.75 29.22 -22.05
C THR A 3 15.59 28.90 -20.57
N LYS A 4 16.49 29.40 -19.74
CA LYS A 4 16.52 29.15 -18.31
C LYS A 4 16.44 30.49 -17.57
N SER A 5 15.56 30.59 -16.57
CA SER A 5 15.49 31.78 -15.75
C SER A 5 16.74 31.92 -14.85
N LEU A 6 17.04 33.14 -14.39
CA LEU A 6 18.13 33.38 -13.45
C LEU A 6 17.86 32.81 -12.06
N ASN A 7 16.60 32.66 -11.67
CA ASN A 7 16.18 32.16 -10.37
C ASN A 7 15.60 30.74 -10.51
N ASN A 8 16.03 29.84 -9.62
CA ASN A 8 15.51 28.49 -9.57
C ASN A 8 14.04 28.48 -9.07
N PRO A 9 13.08 28.14 -9.93
CA PRO A 9 11.66 28.19 -9.57
C PRO A 9 11.24 27.04 -8.63
N PHE A 10 12.11 26.08 -8.36
CA PHE A 10 11.89 24.93 -7.50
C PHE A 10 12.57 25.06 -6.13
N ALA A 11 13.21 26.21 -5.82
CA ALA A 11 14.06 26.36 -4.64
C ALA A 11 13.28 26.35 -3.31
N ASP A 12 11.97 26.57 -3.35
CA ASP A 12 11.06 26.63 -2.19
C ASP A 12 10.46 25.28 -1.78
N PHE A 13 10.99 24.17 -2.31
CA PHE A 13 10.51 22.85 -1.93
C PHE A 13 10.69 22.60 -0.42
N GLY A 14 9.71 21.94 0.22
CA GLY A 14 9.75 21.58 1.64
C GLY A 14 8.83 22.40 2.55
N GLY A 15 8.37 23.58 2.09
CA GLY A 15 7.35 24.37 2.77
C GLY A 15 5.91 24.02 2.32
N ILE A 16 4.93 24.73 2.90
CA ILE A 16 3.55 24.70 2.41
C ILE A 16 3.48 25.51 1.11
N VAL A 17 3.12 24.84 0.03
CA VAL A 17 2.95 25.45 -1.29
C VAL A 17 1.52 26.00 -1.42
N HIS A 18 1.37 27.27 -1.78
CA HIS A 18 0.07 27.93 -1.92
C HIS A 18 0.09 29.00 -3.04
N GLY A 19 -1.05 29.66 -3.26
CA GLY A 19 -1.19 30.70 -4.28
C GLY A 19 -0.85 30.19 -5.69
N ASP A 20 -0.17 31.00 -6.48
CA ASP A 20 0.20 30.70 -7.88
C ASP A 20 1.21 29.53 -8.01
N ARG A 21 1.87 29.17 -6.93
CA ARG A 21 2.82 28.06 -6.87
C ARG A 21 2.13 26.71 -6.71
N PHE A 22 0.87 26.70 -6.24
CA PHE A 22 0.07 25.48 -6.10
C PHE A 22 -0.45 25.02 -7.46
N ILE A 23 -0.18 23.78 -7.83
CA ILE A 23 -0.44 23.24 -9.16
C ILE A 23 -1.33 21.99 -9.06
N GLY A 24 -2.29 21.88 -9.98
CA GLY A 24 -3.12 20.70 -10.13
C GLY A 24 -4.15 20.50 -9.03
N ARG A 25 -4.47 19.25 -8.76
CA ARG A 25 -5.37 18.82 -7.67
C ARG A 25 -6.82 19.32 -7.79
N ARG A 26 -7.31 19.66 -8.97
CA ARG A 26 -8.63 20.28 -9.18
C ARG A 26 -9.76 19.45 -8.57
N ASP A 27 -9.75 18.13 -8.75
CA ASP A 27 -10.78 17.25 -8.19
C ASP A 27 -10.77 17.25 -6.67
N SER A 28 -9.58 17.30 -6.05
CA SER A 28 -9.44 17.38 -4.61
C SER A 28 -9.91 18.71 -4.05
N ILE A 29 -9.60 19.82 -4.72
CA ILE A 29 -10.10 21.17 -4.39
C ILE A 29 -11.62 21.22 -4.48
N ASN A 30 -12.20 20.65 -5.54
CA ASN A 30 -13.66 20.60 -5.72
C ASN A 30 -14.32 19.82 -4.57
N LYS A 31 -13.80 18.67 -4.19
CA LYS A 31 -14.31 17.88 -3.06
C LYS A 31 -14.22 18.63 -1.73
N ILE A 32 -13.14 19.38 -1.50
CA ILE A 32 -13.02 20.25 -0.32
C ILE A 32 -14.09 21.34 -0.37
N SER A 33 -14.24 22.01 -1.52
CA SER A 33 -15.22 23.09 -1.69
C SER A 33 -16.65 22.59 -1.45
N GLU A 34 -17.02 21.45 -2.00
CA GLU A 34 -18.35 20.86 -1.82
C GLU A 34 -18.59 20.42 -0.36
N ARG A 35 -17.62 19.73 0.24
CA ARG A 35 -17.80 19.08 1.55
C ARG A 35 -17.59 20.03 2.71
N VAL A 36 -16.61 20.95 2.64
CA VAL A 36 -16.15 21.80 3.73
C VAL A 36 -16.70 23.21 3.63
N LEU A 37 -16.76 23.77 2.43
CA LEU A 37 -17.20 25.16 2.21
C LEU A 37 -18.66 25.26 1.76
N GLY A 38 -19.32 24.16 1.46
CA GLY A 38 -20.72 24.11 1.08
C GLY A 38 -21.70 24.56 2.16
N PRO A 39 -22.98 24.76 1.85
CA PRO A 39 -23.98 25.24 2.82
C PRO A 39 -24.23 24.25 3.97
N THR A 40 -24.10 22.97 3.69
CA THR A 40 -24.24 21.87 4.68
C THR A 40 -22.88 21.17 4.85
N TYR A 41 -21.89 21.96 5.29
CA TYR A 41 -20.53 21.45 5.45
C TYR A 41 -20.42 20.29 6.44
N GLY A 42 -19.41 19.42 6.22
CA GLY A 42 -19.14 18.28 7.07
C GLY A 42 -17.65 17.97 7.15
N ASN A 43 -17.31 17.08 8.06
CA ASN A 43 -15.92 16.71 8.31
C ASN A 43 -15.28 16.01 7.10
N LEU A 44 -13.98 16.24 6.93
CA LEU A 44 -13.17 15.67 5.85
C LEU A 44 -11.86 15.12 6.41
N ALA A 45 -11.54 13.87 6.07
CA ALA A 45 -10.26 13.25 6.39
C ALA A 45 -9.40 13.14 5.12
N ILE A 46 -8.28 13.86 5.09
CA ILE A 46 -7.33 13.85 3.97
C ILE A 46 -6.15 12.95 4.34
N MET A 47 -5.97 11.90 3.56
CA MET A 47 -4.95 10.89 3.79
C MET A 47 -3.99 10.79 2.61
N GLY A 48 -2.74 10.43 2.88
CA GLY A 48 -1.74 10.18 1.84
C GLY A 48 -0.35 10.04 2.42
N LEU A 49 0.59 9.60 1.58
CA LEU A 49 2.00 9.49 1.94
C LEU A 49 2.58 10.81 2.45
N PRO A 50 3.70 10.78 3.19
CA PRO A 50 4.40 11.99 3.56
C PRO A 50 4.71 12.86 2.33
N ARG A 51 4.55 14.17 2.48
CA ARG A 51 4.94 15.19 1.47
C ARG A 51 4.23 15.10 0.11
N VAL A 52 3.08 14.43 0.01
CA VAL A 52 2.24 14.45 -1.22
C VAL A 52 1.44 15.75 -1.38
N GLY A 53 1.59 16.70 -0.44
CA GLY A 53 0.97 18.02 -0.52
C GLY A 53 -0.35 18.15 0.24
N LYS A 54 -0.63 17.35 1.28
CA LYS A 54 -1.87 17.44 2.08
C LYS A 54 -2.05 18.83 2.70
N SER A 55 -1.05 19.32 3.42
CA SER A 55 -1.06 20.64 4.05
C SER A 55 -1.18 21.77 3.01
N SER A 56 -0.47 21.63 1.89
CA SER A 56 -0.55 22.59 0.78
C SER A 56 -1.94 22.62 0.15
N LEU A 57 -2.59 21.46 -0.02
CA LEU A 57 -3.94 21.37 -0.56
C LEU A 57 -4.97 22.10 0.30
N VAL A 58 -4.95 21.85 1.61
CA VAL A 58 -5.91 22.53 2.53
C VAL A 58 -5.59 24.01 2.68
N TRP A 59 -4.31 24.36 2.67
CA TRP A 59 -3.92 25.76 2.70
C TRP A 59 -4.46 26.50 1.48
N HIS A 60 -4.17 26.01 0.28
CA HIS A 60 -4.64 26.61 -0.97
C HIS A 60 -6.17 26.62 -1.08
N ALA A 61 -6.85 25.52 -0.73
CA ALA A 61 -8.31 25.44 -0.89
C ALA A 61 -9.10 26.24 0.15
N ILE A 62 -8.54 26.46 1.35
CA ILE A 62 -9.25 27.05 2.50
C ILE A 62 -8.54 28.30 3.03
N MET A 63 -7.24 28.21 3.38
CA MET A 63 -6.54 29.30 4.08
C MET A 63 -6.29 30.49 3.18
N ASP A 64 -5.95 30.30 1.89
CA ASP A 64 -5.81 31.39 0.90
C ASP A 64 -7.12 32.19 0.71
N ARG A 65 -8.26 31.61 1.11
CA ARG A 65 -9.58 32.24 1.06
C ARG A 65 -10.05 32.79 2.41
N LYS A 66 -9.18 32.88 3.41
CA LYS A 66 -9.52 33.30 4.78
C LYS A 66 -10.30 34.63 4.83
N GLU A 67 -9.86 35.63 4.08
CA GLU A 67 -10.53 36.93 4.03
C GLU A 67 -11.93 36.88 3.39
N GLU A 68 -12.10 36.04 2.34
CA GLU A 68 -13.40 35.81 1.72
C GLU A 68 -14.35 35.08 2.68
N LEU A 69 -13.85 34.07 3.36
CA LEU A 69 -14.61 33.28 4.35
C LEU A 69 -15.02 34.12 5.56
N ALA A 70 -14.18 35.03 6.02
CA ALA A 70 -14.49 35.93 7.13
C ALA A 70 -15.72 36.80 6.83
N LYS A 71 -15.90 37.27 5.56
CA LYS A 71 -17.08 38.07 5.14
C LYS A 71 -18.40 37.33 5.34
N ILE A 72 -18.39 36.00 5.29
CA ILE A 72 -19.55 35.14 5.52
C ILE A 72 -19.54 34.49 6.91
N LYS A 73 -18.81 35.07 7.85
CA LYS A 73 -18.67 34.62 9.24
C LYS A 73 -18.17 33.16 9.34
N THR A 74 -17.26 32.75 8.45
CA THR A 74 -16.61 31.45 8.47
C THR A 74 -15.13 31.62 8.77
N ILE A 75 -14.65 31.01 9.86
CA ILE A 75 -13.28 31.19 10.38
C ILE A 75 -12.50 29.87 10.23
N PRO A 76 -11.54 29.81 9.29
CA PRO A 76 -10.64 28.68 9.19
C PRO A 76 -9.45 28.85 10.16
N ILE A 77 -9.13 27.77 10.87
CA ILE A 77 -7.99 27.68 11.82
C ILE A 77 -7.09 26.54 11.37
N PHE A 78 -5.84 26.86 11.06
CA PHE A 78 -4.81 25.85 10.80
C PHE A 78 -4.13 25.50 12.12
N PHE A 79 -4.08 24.21 12.45
CA PHE A 79 -3.62 23.70 13.73
C PHE A 79 -2.73 22.46 13.55
N GLU A 80 -1.48 22.57 13.94
CA GLU A 80 -0.54 21.46 13.93
C GLU A 80 -0.73 20.57 15.17
N ALA A 81 -1.39 19.43 14.98
CA ALA A 81 -1.73 18.51 16.08
C ALA A 81 -0.49 17.88 16.74
N GLY A 82 0.60 17.68 15.96
CA GLY A 82 1.86 17.15 16.46
C GLY A 82 2.58 18.02 17.48
N SER A 83 2.20 19.30 17.59
CA SER A 83 2.80 20.23 18.56
C SER A 83 2.24 20.11 19.99
N CYS A 84 1.21 19.29 20.22
CA CYS A 84 0.60 19.08 21.54
C CYS A 84 1.15 17.84 22.24
N MET A 85 1.31 17.92 23.56
CA MET A 85 1.81 16.82 24.39
C MET A 85 0.67 15.94 24.96
N ASN A 86 -0.54 16.47 25.09
CA ASN A 86 -1.69 15.77 25.64
C ASN A 86 -3.02 16.36 25.13
N SER A 87 -4.12 15.63 25.36
CA SER A 87 -5.45 16.02 24.90
C SER A 87 -5.97 17.31 25.52
N ASN A 88 -5.65 17.58 26.78
CA ASN A 88 -6.07 18.81 27.43
C ASN A 88 -5.46 20.04 26.77
N GLU A 89 -4.18 19.97 26.44
CA GLU A 89 -3.48 21.01 25.69
C GLU A 89 -4.09 21.19 24.29
N PHE A 90 -4.37 20.09 23.59
CA PHE A 90 -5.01 20.14 22.28
C PHE A 90 -6.32 20.92 22.30
N PHE A 91 -7.24 20.57 23.19
CA PHE A 91 -8.54 21.24 23.27
C PHE A 91 -8.46 22.68 23.79
N LYS A 92 -7.57 22.96 24.73
CA LYS A 92 -7.30 24.35 25.16
C LYS A 92 -6.80 25.19 23.99
N ARG A 93 -5.86 24.66 23.22
CA ARG A 93 -5.29 25.34 22.06
C ARG A 93 -6.30 25.60 20.97
N MET A 94 -7.23 24.66 20.70
CA MET A 94 -8.35 24.93 19.78
C MET A 94 -9.12 26.19 20.19
N VAL A 95 -9.48 26.31 21.48
CA VAL A 95 -10.23 27.47 21.99
C VAL A 95 -9.39 28.75 21.90
N THR A 96 -8.11 28.69 22.27
CA THR A 96 -7.21 29.85 22.27
C THR A 96 -7.01 30.37 20.84
N LEU A 97 -6.65 29.50 19.90
CA LEU A 97 -6.43 29.90 18.50
C LEU A 97 -7.67 30.53 17.87
N LEU A 98 -8.85 29.99 18.16
CA LEU A 98 -10.10 30.58 17.68
C LEU A 98 -10.39 31.93 18.33
N HIS A 99 -10.08 32.08 19.62
CA HIS A 99 -10.25 33.34 20.32
C HIS A 99 -9.35 34.45 19.78
N ASP A 100 -8.09 34.11 19.55
CA ASP A 100 -7.11 35.04 18.97
C ASP A 100 -7.59 35.58 17.62
N GLU A 101 -8.24 34.75 16.78
CA GLU A 101 -8.83 35.19 15.53
C GLU A 101 -10.00 36.17 15.73
N PHE A 102 -10.79 36.02 16.80
CA PHE A 102 -11.88 36.93 17.10
C PHE A 102 -11.42 38.30 17.59
N GLU A 103 -10.24 38.41 18.19
CA GLU A 103 -9.65 39.70 18.57
C GLU A 103 -9.47 40.63 17.37
N PHE A 104 -9.34 40.05 16.15
CA PHE A 104 -9.17 40.81 14.91
C PHE A 104 -10.47 41.00 14.12
N ILE A 105 -11.53 40.23 14.38
CA ILE A 105 -12.71 40.16 13.51
C ILE A 105 -13.98 40.69 14.16
N ASP A 106 -14.18 40.49 15.47
CA ASP A 106 -15.46 40.76 16.14
C ASP A 106 -15.36 41.89 17.13
N GLU A 107 -16.14 42.98 16.87
CA GLU A 107 -16.28 44.13 17.75
C GLU A 107 -17.43 43.99 18.77
N ASP A 108 -18.14 42.82 18.84
CA ASP A 108 -19.24 42.63 19.79
C ASP A 108 -18.71 42.47 21.22
N GLU A 109 -18.82 43.51 22.02
CA GLU A 109 -18.37 43.53 23.41
C GLU A 109 -18.96 42.39 24.25
N ARG A 110 -20.16 41.90 23.93
CA ARG A 110 -20.80 40.79 24.66
C ARG A 110 -20.11 39.48 24.36
N PHE A 111 -19.76 39.24 23.09
CA PHE A 111 -18.98 38.04 22.72
C PHE A 111 -17.64 38.06 23.44
N GLN A 112 -16.90 39.15 23.35
CA GLN A 112 -15.59 39.33 24.00
C GLN A 112 -15.68 39.08 25.53
N LYS A 113 -16.64 39.68 26.20
CA LYS A 113 -16.84 39.54 27.66
C LYS A 113 -17.13 38.10 28.11
N PHE A 114 -17.90 37.33 27.33
CA PHE A 114 -18.19 35.93 27.68
C PHE A 114 -17.05 34.98 27.26
N SER A 115 -16.43 35.20 26.13
CA SER A 115 -15.33 34.36 25.64
C SER A 115 -14.09 34.46 26.56
N VAL A 116 -13.70 35.67 26.95
CA VAL A 116 -12.59 35.91 27.90
C VAL A 116 -12.80 35.15 29.22
N LYS A 117 -14.01 35.20 29.82
CA LYS A 117 -14.29 34.45 31.04
C LYS A 117 -14.13 32.94 30.89
N ILE A 118 -14.53 32.37 29.76
CA ILE A 118 -14.36 30.94 29.51
C ILE A 118 -12.89 30.61 29.39
N ILE A 119 -12.12 31.43 28.68
CA ILE A 119 -10.68 31.22 28.46
C ILE A 119 -9.89 31.34 29.78
N GLU A 120 -10.18 32.34 30.60
CA GLU A 120 -9.56 32.48 31.92
C GLU A 120 -9.84 31.25 32.79
N SER A 121 -11.07 30.74 32.77
CA SER A 121 -11.41 29.50 33.46
C SER A 121 -10.66 28.29 32.94
N LEU A 122 -10.51 28.16 31.62
CA LEU A 122 -9.74 27.05 30.96
C LEU A 122 -8.23 27.15 31.21
N LYS A 123 -7.68 28.36 31.41
CA LYS A 123 -6.26 28.53 31.81
C LYS A 123 -6.00 27.89 33.16
N ASN A 124 -6.93 28.02 34.09
CA ASN A 124 -6.79 27.50 35.44
C ASN A 124 -7.03 25.99 35.53
N GLU A 125 -8.08 25.49 34.86
CA GLU A 125 -8.45 24.08 34.88
C GLU A 125 -9.06 23.63 33.55
N TYR A 126 -8.65 22.43 33.07
CA TYR A 126 -9.26 21.81 31.90
C TYR A 126 -10.68 21.34 32.23
N ASN A 127 -11.66 21.77 31.45
CA ASN A 127 -13.04 21.38 31.59
C ASN A 127 -13.73 21.22 30.22
N LYS A 128 -14.23 20.01 29.93
CA LYS A 128 -14.93 19.68 28.68
C LYS A 128 -16.20 20.52 28.46
N ASP A 129 -16.95 20.80 29.54
CA ASP A 129 -18.18 21.57 29.45
C ASP A 129 -17.90 23.03 29.05
N LEU A 130 -16.77 23.59 29.50
CA LEU A 130 -16.36 24.92 29.09
C LEU A 130 -15.96 24.96 27.61
N ILE A 131 -15.30 23.93 27.11
CA ILE A 131 -14.99 23.78 25.66
C ILE A 131 -16.29 23.79 24.85
N GLN A 132 -17.25 22.92 25.21
CA GLN A 132 -18.54 22.86 24.54
C GLN A 132 -19.33 24.20 24.64
N LYS A 133 -19.31 24.83 25.78
CA LYS A 133 -19.95 26.16 25.99
C LYS A 133 -19.33 27.21 25.09
N TYR A 134 -18.01 27.21 24.92
CA TYR A 134 -17.31 28.14 24.05
C TYR A 134 -17.78 28.00 22.58
N PHE A 135 -17.79 26.78 22.04
CA PHE A 135 -18.23 26.55 20.65
C PHE A 135 -19.73 26.85 20.47
N LYS A 136 -20.58 26.58 21.46
CA LYS A 136 -21.98 27.01 21.44
C LYS A 136 -22.13 28.54 21.44
N LEU A 137 -21.26 29.24 22.15
CA LEU A 137 -21.24 30.71 22.14
C LEU A 137 -20.86 31.20 20.71
N VAL A 138 -19.79 30.70 20.12
CA VAL A 138 -19.36 31.02 18.77
C VAL A 138 -20.51 30.87 17.76
N LYS A 139 -21.22 29.74 17.83
CA LYS A 139 -22.40 29.53 16.99
C LYS A 139 -23.51 30.53 17.20
N ARG A 140 -23.84 30.88 18.47
CA ARG A 140 -24.90 31.84 18.80
C ARG A 140 -24.66 33.22 18.21
N PHE A 141 -23.39 33.59 17.98
CA PHE A 141 -23.00 34.81 17.31
C PHE A 141 -22.95 34.68 15.78
N GLY A 142 -23.40 33.52 15.27
CA GLY A 142 -23.55 33.26 13.83
C GLY A 142 -22.27 32.84 13.12
N TYR A 143 -21.20 32.54 13.84
CA TYR A 143 -19.93 32.10 13.26
C TYR A 143 -19.93 30.60 12.98
N LYS A 144 -19.29 30.22 11.87
CA LYS A 144 -18.89 28.87 11.52
C LYS A 144 -17.39 28.74 11.70
N THR A 145 -16.94 27.60 12.19
CA THR A 145 -15.51 27.35 12.39
C THR A 145 -15.06 26.12 11.62
N ILE A 146 -13.94 26.23 10.93
CA ILE A 146 -13.27 25.12 10.23
C ILE A 146 -11.92 24.91 10.89
N PHE A 147 -11.75 23.81 11.62
CA PHE A 147 -10.44 23.41 12.12
C PHE A 147 -9.74 22.47 11.13
N ILE A 148 -8.54 22.84 10.73
CA ILE A 148 -7.64 22.04 9.90
C ILE A 148 -6.56 21.50 10.82
N PHE A 149 -6.62 20.22 11.12
CA PHE A 149 -5.62 19.52 11.93
C PHE A 149 -4.57 18.89 11.04
N ASP A 150 -3.39 19.49 10.98
CA ASP A 150 -2.27 18.87 10.31
C ASP A 150 -1.55 17.89 11.22
N GLU A 151 -0.88 16.87 10.64
CA GLU A 151 -0.26 15.77 11.35
C GLU A 151 -1.19 15.06 12.35
N PHE A 152 -2.47 14.91 11.99
CA PHE A 152 -3.48 14.38 12.92
C PHE A 152 -3.19 12.96 13.41
N ASP A 153 -2.37 12.18 12.72
CA ASP A 153 -1.92 10.86 13.20
C ASP A 153 -1.09 10.95 14.49
N SER A 154 -0.54 12.10 14.85
CA SER A 154 0.19 12.31 16.10
C SER A 154 -0.70 12.18 17.34
N VAL A 155 -2.02 12.48 17.23
CA VAL A 155 -2.97 12.37 18.36
C VAL A 155 -3.09 10.93 18.87
N GLN A 156 -2.73 9.94 18.06
CA GLN A 156 -2.72 8.52 18.47
C GLN A 156 -1.85 8.28 19.71
N SER A 157 -0.83 9.10 19.94
CA SER A 157 0.07 8.97 21.09
C SER A 157 -0.57 9.45 22.41
N TYR A 158 -1.54 10.38 22.36
CA TYR A 158 -2.06 11.05 23.55
C TYR A 158 -3.59 11.12 23.65
N PHE A 159 -4.36 10.82 22.61
CA PHE A 159 -5.82 10.76 22.69
C PHE A 159 -6.29 9.41 23.24
N GLY A 160 -7.34 9.49 24.07
CA GLY A 160 -8.16 8.34 24.44
C GLY A 160 -9.53 8.38 23.77
N LYS A 161 -10.35 7.34 23.97
CA LYS A 161 -11.72 7.24 23.43
C LYS A 161 -12.58 8.48 23.71
N ALA A 162 -12.46 9.03 24.93
CA ALA A 162 -13.25 10.19 25.37
C ALA A 162 -12.89 11.47 24.59
N ASP A 163 -11.67 11.59 24.09
CA ASP A 163 -11.21 12.75 23.33
C ASP A 163 -11.76 12.70 21.89
N PHE A 164 -11.73 11.54 21.25
CA PHE A 164 -12.41 11.35 19.96
C PHE A 164 -13.92 11.55 20.07
N GLN A 165 -14.55 11.09 21.17
CA GLN A 165 -15.97 11.35 21.42
C GLN A 165 -16.25 12.86 21.55
N LEU A 166 -15.38 13.62 22.21
CA LEU A 166 -15.52 15.08 22.30
C LEU A 166 -15.40 15.73 20.91
N LEU A 167 -14.41 15.35 20.08
CA LEU A 167 -14.33 15.85 18.71
C LEU A 167 -15.59 15.53 17.89
N ARG A 168 -16.10 14.31 18.04
CA ARG A 168 -17.35 13.91 17.40
C ARG A 168 -18.52 14.76 17.87
N GLU A 169 -18.69 14.95 19.17
CA GLU A 169 -19.76 15.79 19.75
C GLU A 169 -19.68 17.24 19.23
N LEU A 170 -18.49 17.83 19.21
CA LEU A 170 -18.28 19.20 18.73
C LEU A 170 -18.61 19.35 17.25
N SER A 171 -18.33 18.33 16.43
CA SER A 171 -18.55 18.40 14.99
C SER A 171 -19.93 17.92 14.54
N TYR A 172 -20.52 16.97 15.25
CA TYR A 172 -21.83 16.40 14.92
C TYR A 172 -23.00 17.24 15.45
N ASN A 173 -22.80 17.95 16.56
CA ASN A 173 -23.86 18.70 17.20
C ASN A 173 -24.21 19.96 16.41
N PRO A 174 -25.48 20.13 15.99
CA PRO A 174 -25.92 21.32 15.24
C PRO A 174 -25.69 22.63 16.00
N ASP A 175 -25.55 22.60 17.33
CA ASP A 175 -25.36 23.78 18.18
C ASP A 175 -23.92 24.30 18.21
N THR A 176 -22.97 23.63 17.61
CA THR A 176 -21.55 24.03 17.61
C THR A 176 -21.03 24.55 16.27
N HIS A 177 -21.62 24.13 15.14
CA HIS A 177 -21.20 24.51 13.78
C HIS A 177 -19.70 24.31 13.50
N LEU A 178 -19.12 23.27 14.04
CA LEU A 178 -17.73 22.96 13.88
C LEU A 178 -17.51 21.99 12.73
N CYS A 179 -16.65 22.36 11.79
CA CYS A 179 -16.17 21.49 10.72
C CYS A 179 -14.72 21.09 11.00
N LEU A 180 -14.42 19.80 10.87
CA LEU A 180 -13.08 19.27 11.09
C LEU A 180 -12.51 18.76 9.77
N VAL A 181 -11.32 19.25 9.43
CA VAL A 181 -10.51 18.75 8.32
C VAL A 181 -9.23 18.18 8.91
N THR A 182 -8.97 16.90 8.69
CA THR A 182 -7.76 16.25 9.21
C THR A 182 -6.81 15.92 8.08
N CYS A 183 -5.52 16.19 8.25
CA CYS A 183 -4.45 15.75 7.37
C CYS A 183 -3.61 14.70 8.10
N SER A 184 -3.52 13.48 7.59
CA SER A 184 -2.84 12.38 8.24
C SER A 184 -2.17 11.43 7.24
N ARG A 185 -1.30 10.55 7.73
CA ARG A 185 -0.77 9.41 6.96
C ARG A 185 -1.70 8.20 7.05
N LYS A 186 -2.47 8.10 8.14
CA LYS A 186 -3.35 6.98 8.48
C LYS A 186 -4.81 7.34 8.25
N THR A 187 -5.66 6.31 8.13
CA THR A 187 -7.11 6.52 8.18
C THR A 187 -7.52 6.95 9.59
N ILE A 188 -8.64 7.66 9.71
CA ILE A 188 -9.19 8.01 11.03
C ILE A 188 -9.48 6.74 11.85
N GLU A 189 -9.97 5.68 11.21
CA GLU A 189 -10.20 4.38 11.85
C GLU A 189 -8.92 3.80 12.47
N ASP A 190 -7.79 3.83 11.74
CA ASP A 190 -6.50 3.35 12.25
C ASP A 190 -5.95 4.23 13.39
N ILE A 191 -6.29 5.53 13.40
CA ILE A 191 -5.90 6.47 14.47
C ILE A 191 -6.74 6.24 15.72
N GLU A 192 -8.05 5.99 15.56
CA GLU A 192 -8.99 5.76 16.67
C GLU A 192 -8.77 4.44 17.41
N VAL A 193 -8.28 3.41 16.72
CA VAL A 193 -8.09 2.06 17.31
C VAL A 193 -6.92 2.08 18.27
N LYS A 194 -7.23 2.34 19.54
CA LYS A 194 -6.37 2.10 20.69
C LYS A 194 -7.13 1.20 21.65
N ASP A 195 -6.57 0.06 21.99
CA ASP A 195 -7.17 -0.90 22.95
C ASP A 195 -8.56 -1.47 22.56
N GLY A 196 -8.89 -1.54 21.28
CA GLY A 196 -10.15 -2.12 20.79
C GLY A 196 -11.40 -1.26 21.02
N ALA A 197 -11.26 -0.02 21.44
CA ALA A 197 -12.38 0.88 21.72
C ALA A 197 -12.64 1.87 20.59
N ILE A 198 -13.72 1.66 19.82
CA ILE A 198 -14.13 2.53 18.72
C ILE A 198 -14.96 3.71 19.26
N SER A 199 -14.62 4.95 18.85
CA SER A 199 -15.38 6.15 19.22
C SER A 199 -16.46 6.54 18.20
N ASN A 200 -16.42 5.93 17.00
CA ASN A 200 -17.24 6.28 15.83
C ASN A 200 -17.02 7.72 15.28
N PHE A 201 -15.89 8.36 15.57
CA PHE A 201 -15.55 9.65 14.97
C PHE A 201 -15.29 9.50 13.47
N ALA A 202 -14.59 8.43 13.04
CA ALA A 202 -14.36 8.10 11.63
C ALA A 202 -15.66 8.14 10.80
N GLY A 203 -16.77 7.63 11.34
CA GLY A 203 -18.07 7.64 10.66
C GLY A 203 -18.66 9.03 10.41
N THR A 204 -18.10 10.10 10.99
CA THR A 204 -18.50 11.49 10.72
C THR A 204 -17.70 12.16 9.62
N CYS A 205 -16.59 11.56 9.20
CA CYS A 205 -15.67 12.10 8.21
C CYS A 205 -15.92 11.48 6.82
N SER A 206 -15.80 12.30 5.79
CA SER A 206 -15.67 11.83 4.41
C SER A 206 -14.19 11.68 4.08
N ASP A 207 -13.83 10.61 3.37
CA ASP A 207 -12.45 10.36 3.01
C ASP A 207 -12.04 11.06 1.71
N LEU A 208 -10.89 11.74 1.74
CA LEU A 208 -10.18 12.24 0.58
C LEU A 208 -8.77 11.67 0.58
N ARG A 209 -8.47 10.87 -0.43
CA ARG A 209 -7.11 10.34 -0.62
C ARG A 209 -6.34 11.23 -1.55
N LEU A 210 -5.17 11.67 -1.08
CA LEU A 210 -4.24 12.47 -1.85
C LEU A 210 -3.01 11.64 -2.17
N GLY A 211 -2.83 11.33 -3.46
CA GLY A 211 -1.73 10.51 -3.95
C GLY A 211 -0.75 11.30 -4.81
N MET A 212 -0.11 10.58 -5.73
CA MET A 212 0.80 11.16 -6.71
C MET A 212 0.04 12.11 -7.65
N PHE A 213 0.75 12.97 -8.37
CA PHE A 213 0.14 13.77 -9.43
C PHE A 213 -0.47 12.87 -10.51
N SER A 214 -1.70 13.18 -10.90
CA SER A 214 -2.34 12.59 -12.08
C SER A 214 -1.61 13.01 -13.37
N LYS A 215 -1.98 12.42 -14.49
CA LYS A 215 -1.42 12.84 -15.79
C LYS A 215 -1.75 14.30 -16.10
N GLU A 216 -2.94 14.73 -15.71
CA GLU A 216 -3.42 16.12 -15.86
C GLU A 216 -2.64 17.07 -14.96
N ASP A 217 -2.40 16.69 -13.71
CA ASP A 217 -1.57 17.47 -12.77
C ASP A 217 -0.12 17.59 -13.26
N VAL A 218 0.45 16.51 -13.80
CA VAL A 218 1.81 16.52 -14.38
C VAL A 218 1.89 17.43 -15.60
N LEU A 219 0.87 17.42 -16.47
CA LEU A 219 0.81 18.31 -17.61
C LEU A 219 0.74 19.78 -17.15
N GLU A 220 -0.10 20.08 -16.16
CA GLU A 220 -0.22 21.43 -15.59
C GLU A 220 1.08 21.87 -14.92
N TYR A 221 1.76 20.96 -14.21
CA TYR A 221 3.06 21.18 -13.61
C TYR A 221 4.10 21.61 -14.67
N TRP A 222 4.24 20.87 -15.76
CA TRP A 222 5.20 21.22 -16.80
C TRP A 222 4.81 22.49 -17.53
N ASN A 223 3.53 22.72 -17.83
CA ASN A 223 3.06 23.96 -18.43
C ASN A 223 3.37 25.20 -17.57
N HIS A 224 3.35 25.04 -16.23
CA HIS A 224 3.74 26.11 -15.32
C HIS A 224 5.24 26.37 -15.34
N PHE A 225 6.07 25.32 -15.30
CA PHE A 225 7.53 25.45 -15.17
C PHE A 225 8.26 25.66 -16.50
N ASP A 226 7.73 25.23 -17.63
CA ASP A 226 8.32 25.47 -18.95
C ASP A 226 8.51 26.97 -19.26
N LYS A 227 7.79 27.84 -18.57
CA LYS A 227 7.99 29.31 -18.64
C LYS A 227 9.34 29.76 -18.09
N TYR A 228 9.88 29.01 -17.13
CA TYR A 228 11.11 29.32 -16.42
C TYR A 228 12.28 28.46 -16.91
N TRP A 229 11.98 27.26 -17.37
CA TRP A 229 12.95 26.29 -17.79
C TRP A 229 12.34 25.31 -18.81
N GLU A 230 12.56 25.61 -20.08
CA GLU A 230 12.08 24.75 -21.17
C GLU A 230 12.86 23.43 -21.18
N THR A 231 12.15 22.34 -20.94
CA THR A 231 12.71 20.99 -20.90
C THR A 231 12.06 20.09 -21.93
N GLY A 232 12.83 19.21 -22.55
CA GLY A 232 12.32 18.24 -23.54
C GLY A 232 11.62 17.03 -22.90
N ASP A 233 10.83 16.32 -23.71
CA ASP A 233 10.07 15.14 -23.26
C ASP A 233 10.94 14.04 -22.65
N THR A 234 12.17 13.87 -23.14
CA THR A 234 13.12 12.90 -22.56
C THR A 234 13.39 13.19 -21.09
N TYR A 235 13.60 14.47 -20.75
CA TYR A 235 13.78 14.89 -19.36
C TYR A 235 12.52 14.68 -18.53
N LYS A 236 11.36 15.10 -19.03
CA LYS A 236 10.06 14.97 -18.35
C LYS A 236 9.73 13.50 -18.05
N ASN A 237 10.00 12.62 -19.02
CA ASN A 237 9.82 11.17 -18.84
C ASN A 237 10.80 10.59 -17.80
N ALA A 238 12.06 11.05 -17.80
CA ALA A 238 13.02 10.63 -16.79
C ALA A 238 12.59 11.06 -15.38
N ILE A 239 12.11 12.29 -15.20
CA ILE A 239 11.55 12.75 -13.91
C ILE A 239 10.39 11.85 -13.46
N SER A 240 9.44 11.55 -14.34
CA SER A 240 8.32 10.65 -14.03
C SER A 240 8.79 9.24 -13.62
N TYR A 241 9.77 8.70 -14.32
CA TYR A 241 10.38 7.39 -14.00
C TYR A 241 11.01 7.36 -12.60
N PHE A 242 11.83 8.37 -12.27
CA PHE A 242 12.52 8.44 -10.99
C PHE A 242 11.59 8.77 -9.82
N THR A 243 10.67 9.72 -10.01
CA THR A 243 9.86 10.29 -8.92
C THR A 243 8.50 9.63 -8.75
N GLY A 244 8.01 8.90 -9.76
CA GLY A 244 6.65 8.39 -9.80
C GLY A 244 5.58 9.48 -9.71
N ASN A 245 5.92 10.69 -10.14
CA ASN A 245 5.07 11.89 -10.08
C ASN A 245 4.72 12.32 -8.64
N HIS A 246 5.55 11.98 -7.67
CA HIS A 246 5.41 12.47 -6.31
C HIS A 246 5.76 13.96 -6.25
N PRO A 247 4.83 14.87 -5.86
CA PRO A 247 5.01 16.32 -6.02
C PRO A 247 6.31 16.85 -5.43
N TRP A 248 6.56 16.53 -4.18
CA TRP A 248 7.75 17.01 -3.48
C TRP A 248 9.05 16.44 -4.04
N ILE A 249 9.05 15.16 -4.46
CA ILE A 249 10.23 14.56 -5.08
C ILE A 249 10.51 15.22 -6.44
N MET A 250 9.46 15.51 -7.22
CA MET A 250 9.59 16.25 -8.48
C MET A 250 10.24 17.60 -8.25
N ASP A 251 9.76 18.40 -7.29
CA ASP A 251 10.34 19.71 -6.97
C ASP A 251 11.78 19.60 -6.49
N LYS A 252 12.06 18.66 -5.58
CA LYS A 252 13.43 18.45 -5.05
C LYS A 252 14.41 18.10 -6.16
N VAL A 253 14.05 17.13 -7.01
CA VAL A 253 14.90 16.70 -8.13
C VAL A 253 15.07 17.84 -9.14
N ASN A 254 13.98 18.50 -9.53
CA ASN A 254 14.04 19.61 -10.46
C ASN A 254 14.86 20.77 -9.91
N SER A 255 14.78 21.05 -8.60
CA SER A 255 15.62 22.08 -7.96
C SER A 255 17.11 21.81 -8.11
N GLN A 256 17.54 20.58 -7.97
CA GLN A 256 18.93 20.17 -8.13
C GLN A 256 19.34 20.15 -9.62
N MET A 257 18.52 19.54 -10.45
CA MET A 257 18.79 19.44 -11.89
C MET A 257 18.80 20.81 -12.58
N PHE A 258 18.04 21.77 -12.04
CA PHE A 258 18.02 23.15 -12.55
C PHE A 258 19.41 23.80 -12.54
N ASN A 259 20.24 23.49 -11.58
CA ASN A 259 21.58 24.05 -11.48
C ASN A 259 22.63 23.30 -12.35
N LEU A 260 22.24 22.15 -12.95
CA LEU A 260 23.12 21.34 -13.78
C LEU A 260 22.91 21.62 -15.27
N ASP A 261 23.90 21.33 -16.08
CA ASP A 261 23.74 21.30 -17.54
C ASP A 261 23.16 19.95 -17.96
N ILE A 262 21.86 19.92 -18.26
CA ILE A 262 21.12 18.70 -18.67
C ILE A 262 21.20 18.41 -20.16
N THR A 263 21.89 19.24 -20.96
CA THR A 263 22.01 19.06 -22.42
C THR A 263 22.98 17.95 -22.79
N ASN A 264 23.95 17.68 -21.90
CA ASN A 264 24.97 16.66 -22.07
C ASN A 264 24.85 15.61 -20.97
N ASP A 265 24.74 14.34 -21.36
CA ASP A 265 24.74 13.18 -20.47
C ASP A 265 23.75 13.27 -19.27
N LEU A 266 22.48 13.25 -19.61
CA LEU A 266 21.38 13.26 -18.63
C LEU A 266 21.50 12.13 -17.60
N SER A 267 22.03 10.96 -18.00
CA SER A 267 22.13 9.77 -17.13
C SER A 267 23.10 10.01 -15.97
N SER A 268 24.29 10.58 -16.25
CA SER A 268 25.27 10.87 -15.18
C SER A 268 24.76 11.93 -14.22
N LYS A 269 23.96 12.88 -14.70
CA LYS A 269 23.36 13.92 -13.84
C LYS A 269 22.30 13.36 -12.89
N PHE A 270 21.55 12.35 -13.33
CA PHE A 270 20.65 11.63 -12.41
C PHE A 270 21.40 10.80 -11.36
N ASP A 271 22.59 10.31 -11.65
CA ASP A 271 23.41 9.61 -10.65
C ASP A 271 23.80 10.53 -9.48
N ASP A 272 24.03 11.82 -9.73
CA ASP A 272 24.31 12.82 -8.68
C ASP A 272 23.11 13.02 -7.73
N VAL A 273 21.88 12.88 -8.25
CA VAL A 273 20.64 13.09 -7.48
C VAL A 273 20.10 11.79 -6.85
N LYS A 274 20.57 10.64 -7.34
CA LYS A 274 20.09 9.31 -6.99
C LYS A 274 20.15 9.00 -5.50
N PHE A 275 21.22 9.43 -4.83
CA PHE A 275 21.41 9.19 -3.40
C PHE A 275 20.29 9.84 -2.56
N GLU A 276 19.89 11.05 -2.91
CA GLU A 276 18.81 11.75 -2.21
C GLU A 276 17.43 11.15 -2.50
N LEU A 277 17.24 10.63 -3.73
CA LEU A 277 16.02 9.89 -4.07
C LEU A 277 15.89 8.62 -3.23
N MET A 278 17.01 7.92 -2.99
CA MET A 278 17.03 6.72 -2.15
C MET A 278 16.65 7.06 -0.70
N GLU A 279 17.17 8.14 -0.13
CA GLU A 279 16.82 8.60 1.23
C GLU A 279 15.31 8.88 1.36
N VAL A 280 14.71 9.52 0.36
CA VAL A 280 13.27 9.78 0.37
C VAL A 280 12.48 8.49 0.27
N PHE A 281 12.89 7.58 -0.60
CA PHE A 281 12.25 6.28 -0.74
C PHE A 281 12.36 5.47 0.55
N ASP A 282 13.49 5.50 1.24
CA ASP A 282 13.71 4.87 2.55
C ASP A 282 12.74 5.40 3.62
N ASN A 283 12.49 6.70 3.63
CA ASN A 283 11.52 7.30 4.55
C ASN A 283 10.09 6.80 4.28
N VAL A 284 9.72 6.60 3.01
CA VAL A 284 8.42 6.03 2.65
C VAL A 284 8.36 4.55 3.05
N VAL A 285 9.41 3.76 2.77
CA VAL A 285 9.50 2.34 3.17
C VAL A 285 9.44 2.20 4.69
N SER A 286 10.15 3.04 5.45
CA SER A 286 10.08 3.07 6.92
C SER A 286 8.66 3.35 7.44
N THR A 287 7.89 4.16 6.73
CA THR A 287 6.48 4.40 7.08
C THR A 287 5.66 3.12 6.89
N ILE A 288 5.85 2.41 5.78
CA ILE A 288 5.17 1.14 5.48
C ILE A 288 5.57 0.04 6.50
N GLU A 289 6.84 0.01 6.90
CA GLU A 289 7.34 -0.92 7.93
C GLU A 289 6.68 -0.67 9.29
N LYS A 290 6.61 0.58 9.74
CA LYS A 290 5.93 0.98 10.99
C LYS A 290 4.44 0.60 11.01
N GLU A 291 3.81 0.54 9.85
CA GLU A 291 2.43 0.10 9.68
C GLU A 291 2.29 -1.43 9.52
N HIS A 292 3.37 -2.20 9.68
CA HIS A 292 3.41 -3.66 9.50
C HIS A 292 2.94 -4.12 8.11
N LEU A 293 3.22 -3.32 7.08
CA LEU A 293 2.85 -3.59 5.68
C LEU A 293 4.01 -4.00 4.80
N LEU A 294 5.25 -3.97 5.32
CA LEU A 294 6.47 -4.24 4.53
C LEU A 294 6.45 -5.64 3.94
N ASP A 295 6.12 -6.68 4.73
CA ASP A 295 6.08 -8.06 4.25
C ASP A 295 5.08 -8.23 3.10
N SER A 296 3.92 -7.60 3.19
CA SER A 296 2.91 -7.63 2.12
C SER A 296 3.38 -6.86 0.89
N ALA A 297 4.09 -5.75 1.06
CA ALA A 297 4.69 -5.01 -0.05
C ALA A 297 5.77 -5.86 -0.76
N ILE A 298 6.64 -6.54 -0.01
CA ILE A 298 7.64 -7.47 -0.55
C ILE A 298 6.94 -8.57 -1.36
N GLN A 299 5.91 -9.20 -0.81
CA GLN A 299 5.18 -10.27 -1.49
C GLN A 299 4.59 -9.82 -2.84
N VAL A 300 4.03 -8.63 -2.94
CA VAL A 300 3.35 -8.18 -4.16
C VAL A 300 4.26 -7.50 -5.17
N VAL A 301 5.33 -6.84 -4.74
CA VAL A 301 6.27 -6.15 -5.62
C VAL A 301 7.39 -7.08 -6.08
N VAL A 302 8.01 -7.78 -5.14
CA VAL A 302 9.13 -8.70 -5.38
C VAL A 302 8.61 -10.08 -5.78
N GLY A 303 7.62 -10.57 -5.04
CA GLY A 303 7.02 -11.90 -5.19
C GLY A 303 7.48 -12.87 -4.10
N PRO A 304 6.89 -14.04 -4.08
CA PRO A 304 5.72 -14.44 -4.83
C PRO A 304 4.44 -13.78 -4.28
N TYR A 305 3.57 -13.37 -5.19
CA TYR A 305 2.27 -12.81 -4.81
C TYR A 305 1.36 -13.92 -4.27
N TYR A 306 0.89 -13.76 -3.04
CA TYR A 306 -0.16 -14.57 -2.43
C TYR A 306 -1.39 -13.70 -2.16
N ASP A 307 -2.56 -14.20 -2.48
CA ASP A 307 -3.84 -13.55 -2.20
C ASP A 307 -4.25 -13.60 -0.71
N SER A 308 -3.32 -14.00 0.15
CA SER A 308 -3.62 -14.29 1.56
C SER A 308 -3.87 -13.05 2.42
N ASN A 309 -3.53 -11.85 1.94
CA ASN A 309 -3.66 -10.63 2.74
C ASN A 309 -4.25 -9.45 1.96
N GLN A 310 -5.44 -9.68 1.38
CA GLN A 310 -6.16 -8.70 0.58
C GLN A 310 -6.32 -7.33 1.29
N LYS A 311 -6.59 -7.33 2.60
CA LYS A 311 -6.72 -6.08 3.39
C LYS A 311 -5.42 -5.26 3.41
N GLN A 312 -4.27 -5.92 3.54
CA GLN A 312 -2.98 -5.21 3.54
C GLN A 312 -2.63 -4.69 2.15
N ILE A 313 -2.94 -5.44 1.10
CA ILE A 313 -2.78 -4.99 -0.28
C ILE A 313 -3.66 -3.78 -0.57
N GLU A 314 -4.92 -3.82 -0.15
CA GLU A 314 -5.83 -2.68 -0.26
C GLU A 314 -5.29 -1.47 0.51
N LYS A 315 -4.70 -1.68 1.69
CA LYS A 315 -4.08 -0.62 2.47
C LYS A 315 -2.85 -0.03 1.77
N LEU A 316 -1.99 -0.85 1.18
CA LEU A 316 -0.85 -0.41 0.36
C LEU A 316 -1.29 0.38 -0.88
N LEU A 317 -2.39 -0.03 -1.53
CA LEU A 317 -3.01 0.71 -2.64
C LEU A 317 -3.64 2.03 -2.16
N LYS A 318 -4.25 2.03 -0.98
CA LYS A 318 -4.83 3.24 -0.38
C LYS A 318 -3.77 4.27 -0.03
N TYR A 319 -2.59 3.83 0.42
CA TYR A 319 -1.44 4.71 0.64
C TYR A 319 -0.74 5.12 -0.65
N GLU A 320 -1.12 4.54 -1.80
CA GLU A 320 -0.42 4.70 -3.08
C GLU A 320 1.07 4.31 -3.03
N PHE A 321 1.46 3.48 -2.06
CA PHE A 321 2.80 2.91 -2.05
C PHE A 321 3.00 1.95 -3.23
N ILE A 322 1.96 1.19 -3.57
CA ILE A 322 1.93 0.33 -4.75
C ILE A 322 0.86 0.77 -5.75
N LYS A 323 1.13 0.53 -7.01
CA LYS A 323 0.19 0.71 -8.13
C LYS A 323 -0.03 -0.60 -8.88
N LYS A 324 -1.24 -0.81 -9.42
CA LYS A 324 -1.54 -1.92 -10.33
C LYS A 324 -0.97 -1.61 -11.70
N VAL A 325 -0.28 -2.57 -12.28
CA VAL A 325 0.27 -2.49 -13.65
C VAL A 325 -0.04 -3.76 -14.42
N SER A 326 0.05 -3.70 -15.75
CA SER A 326 -0.03 -4.92 -16.56
C SER A 326 1.24 -5.76 -16.41
N PRO A 327 1.16 -7.08 -16.63
CA PRO A 327 2.34 -7.95 -16.64
C PRO A 327 3.39 -7.48 -17.63
N GLU A 328 2.97 -7.09 -18.83
CA GLU A 328 3.84 -6.63 -19.92
C GLU A 328 4.60 -5.36 -19.49
N TYR A 329 3.95 -4.43 -18.79
CA TYR A 329 4.60 -3.24 -18.24
C TYR A 329 5.68 -3.61 -17.22
N LYS A 330 5.37 -4.55 -16.32
CA LYS A 330 6.33 -4.98 -15.30
C LYS A 330 7.51 -5.73 -15.94
N GLU A 331 7.27 -6.59 -16.93
CA GLU A 331 8.32 -7.26 -17.70
C GLU A 331 9.23 -6.25 -18.40
N LEU A 332 8.66 -5.22 -19.02
CA LEU A 332 9.43 -4.16 -19.67
C LEU A 332 10.30 -3.41 -18.66
N LEU A 333 9.76 -3.07 -17.49
CA LEU A 333 10.48 -2.38 -16.42
C LEU A 333 11.71 -3.17 -15.96
N PHE A 334 11.61 -4.49 -15.92
CA PHE A 334 12.71 -5.39 -15.55
C PHE A 334 13.54 -5.89 -16.74
N SER A 335 13.52 -5.16 -17.87
CA SER A 335 14.33 -5.48 -19.07
C SER A 335 14.07 -6.87 -19.65
N GLY A 336 12.82 -7.32 -19.63
CA GLY A 336 12.41 -8.62 -20.16
C GLY A 336 12.62 -9.81 -19.20
N MET A 337 13.09 -9.57 -17.98
CA MET A 337 13.05 -10.62 -16.96
C MET A 337 11.58 -10.93 -16.63
N LYS A 338 11.20 -12.21 -16.73
CA LYS A 338 9.85 -12.65 -16.34
C LYS A 338 9.65 -12.42 -14.85
N VAL A 339 8.91 -11.42 -14.49
CA VAL A 339 8.67 -11.01 -13.10
C VAL A 339 7.34 -11.54 -12.63
N GLY A 340 7.36 -12.75 -12.14
CA GLY A 340 6.27 -13.40 -11.45
C GLY A 340 4.95 -13.51 -12.24
N PRO A 341 4.08 -14.42 -11.87
CA PRO A 341 2.79 -14.57 -12.53
C PRO A 341 1.87 -13.39 -12.18
N SER A 342 1.19 -12.88 -13.19
CA SER A 342 0.08 -11.95 -12.97
C SER A 342 -1.06 -12.68 -12.28
N TRP A 343 -1.51 -12.15 -11.16
CA TRP A 343 -2.73 -12.58 -10.52
C TRP A 343 -3.88 -11.68 -10.97
N ASN A 344 -4.96 -12.25 -11.46
CA ASN A 344 -6.08 -11.49 -12.03
C ASN A 344 -5.73 -10.55 -13.20
N GLY A 345 -4.66 -10.82 -13.96
CA GLY A 345 -4.24 -9.97 -15.06
C GLY A 345 -3.49 -8.69 -14.63
N TYR A 346 -3.14 -8.55 -13.34
CA TYR A 346 -2.41 -7.40 -12.82
C TYR A 346 -1.18 -7.84 -12.03
N CYS A 347 -0.14 -7.02 -12.13
CA CYS A 347 1.03 -7.03 -11.25
C CYS A 347 1.02 -5.76 -10.39
N TYR A 348 1.95 -5.70 -9.44
CA TYR A 348 2.13 -4.51 -8.61
C TYR A 348 3.56 -4.00 -8.72
N THR A 349 3.70 -2.68 -8.74
CA THR A 349 4.98 -1.97 -8.62
C THR A 349 4.86 -0.95 -7.50
N CYS A 350 5.98 -0.42 -7.00
CA CYS A 350 5.93 0.77 -6.15
C CYS A 350 5.43 1.98 -6.96
N PHE A 351 5.17 3.08 -6.29
CA PHE A 351 4.68 4.31 -6.94
C PHE A 351 5.64 4.83 -8.02
N SER A 352 6.97 4.72 -7.84
CA SER A 352 7.96 5.04 -8.87
C SER A 352 8.57 3.77 -9.48
N ASP A 353 8.92 3.85 -10.74
CA ASP A 353 9.54 2.72 -11.45
C ASP A 353 10.98 2.49 -10.95
N TYR A 354 11.74 3.57 -10.73
CA TYR A 354 13.05 3.50 -10.10
C TYR A 354 12.98 2.89 -8.69
N GLY A 355 12.03 3.37 -7.86
CA GLY A 355 11.80 2.82 -6.52
C GLY A 355 11.41 1.34 -6.55
N THR A 356 10.70 0.88 -7.59
CA THR A 356 10.38 -0.54 -7.77
C THR A 356 11.63 -1.39 -7.98
N LEU A 357 12.54 -0.95 -8.83
CA LEU A 357 13.80 -1.67 -9.08
C LEU A 357 14.71 -1.67 -7.84
N ASP A 358 14.77 -0.55 -7.12
CA ASP A 358 15.53 -0.44 -5.89
C ASP A 358 14.93 -1.34 -4.78
N PHE A 359 13.62 -1.29 -4.59
CA PHE A 359 12.90 -2.15 -3.64
C PHE A 359 13.09 -3.63 -3.95
N TYR A 360 13.03 -4.01 -5.24
CA TYR A 360 13.31 -5.36 -5.69
C TYR A 360 14.74 -5.78 -5.31
N ARG A 361 15.74 -4.96 -5.62
CA ARG A 361 17.16 -5.28 -5.31
C ARG A 361 17.39 -5.49 -3.82
N ARG A 362 16.77 -4.67 -2.97
CA ARG A 362 16.94 -4.73 -1.50
C ARG A 362 16.28 -5.96 -0.89
N TYR A 363 15.08 -6.30 -1.35
CA TYR A 363 14.25 -7.31 -0.68
C TYR A 363 14.19 -8.64 -1.42
N TYR A 364 14.72 -8.75 -2.61
CA TYR A 364 14.70 -9.99 -3.39
C TYR A 364 15.34 -11.18 -2.65
N ALA A 365 16.45 -10.95 -1.98
CA ALA A 365 17.14 -11.98 -1.20
C ALA A 365 16.39 -12.39 0.08
N ASN A 366 15.48 -11.55 0.58
CA ASN A 366 14.78 -11.73 1.86
C ASN A 366 13.46 -12.51 1.74
N VAL A 367 13.04 -12.90 0.52
CA VAL A 367 11.85 -13.75 0.35
C VAL A 367 12.20 -15.15 0.83
N PRO A 368 11.58 -15.66 1.93
CA PRO A 368 11.93 -16.97 2.47
C PRO A 368 11.59 -18.07 1.45
N TYR A 369 12.60 -18.69 0.86
CA TYR A 369 12.41 -19.77 -0.11
C TYR A 369 11.63 -20.94 0.49
N VAL A 370 11.92 -21.28 1.75
CA VAL A 370 11.29 -22.41 2.44
C VAL A 370 9.78 -22.23 2.58
N SER A 371 9.31 -21.03 2.91
CA SER A 371 7.88 -20.72 2.99
C SER A 371 7.21 -20.84 1.63
N LEU A 372 7.79 -20.20 0.62
CA LEU A 372 7.31 -20.28 -0.75
C LEU A 372 7.20 -21.71 -1.25
N TRP A 373 8.24 -22.48 -0.98
CA TRP A 373 8.29 -23.88 -1.35
C TRP A 373 7.20 -24.71 -0.66
N SER A 374 7.04 -24.54 0.65
CA SER A 374 6.00 -25.22 1.42
C SER A 374 4.59 -24.92 0.89
N ASP A 375 4.32 -23.66 0.58
CA ASP A 375 3.03 -23.25 0.02
C ASP A 375 2.79 -23.82 -1.38
N THR A 376 3.83 -23.85 -2.22
CA THR A 376 3.78 -24.48 -3.55
C THR A 376 3.49 -25.97 -3.45
N GLU A 377 4.16 -26.68 -2.53
CA GLU A 377 3.87 -28.10 -2.28
C GLU A 377 2.42 -28.32 -1.81
N ASN A 378 1.91 -27.49 -0.92
CA ASN A 378 0.54 -27.60 -0.43
C ASN A 378 -0.49 -27.38 -1.55
N LEU A 379 -0.25 -26.42 -2.45
CA LEU A 379 -1.09 -26.21 -3.64
C LEU A 379 -1.00 -27.40 -4.61
N LEU A 380 0.18 -27.96 -4.79
CA LEU A 380 0.35 -29.18 -5.61
C LEU A 380 -0.42 -30.35 -5.02
N ARG A 381 -0.30 -30.60 -3.70
CA ARG A 381 -1.07 -31.65 -2.98
C ARG A 381 -2.57 -31.42 -3.13
N TYR A 382 -3.02 -30.19 -2.99
CA TYR A 382 -4.42 -29.83 -3.22
C TYR A 382 -4.86 -30.19 -4.64
N SER A 383 -4.08 -29.81 -5.67
CA SER A 383 -4.42 -30.11 -7.07
C SER A 383 -4.49 -31.60 -7.36
N VAL A 384 -3.59 -32.40 -6.75
CA VAL A 384 -3.61 -33.87 -6.84
C VAL A 384 -4.84 -34.45 -6.16
N LYS A 385 -5.22 -33.98 -4.99
CA LYS A 385 -6.47 -34.44 -4.33
C LYS A 385 -7.72 -34.17 -5.18
N GLU A 386 -7.79 -32.99 -5.79
CA GLU A 386 -8.90 -32.66 -6.67
C GLU A 386 -8.91 -33.49 -7.97
N PHE A 387 -7.71 -33.79 -8.51
CA PHE A 387 -7.57 -34.73 -9.61
C PHE A 387 -8.09 -36.13 -9.25
N LEU A 388 -7.68 -36.66 -8.10
CA LEU A 388 -8.12 -37.98 -7.63
C LEU A 388 -9.62 -38.02 -7.40
N LYS A 389 -10.18 -37.03 -6.78
CA LYS A 389 -11.63 -36.87 -6.54
C LYS A 389 -12.45 -36.79 -7.83
N ALA A 390 -11.90 -36.15 -8.86
CA ALA A 390 -12.59 -35.98 -10.15
C ALA A 390 -12.56 -37.21 -11.03
N ASN A 391 -11.61 -38.14 -10.84
CA ASN A 391 -11.37 -39.25 -11.77
C ASN A 391 -11.52 -40.63 -11.14
N PHE A 392 -11.55 -40.74 -9.80
CA PHE A 392 -11.57 -42.00 -9.06
C PHE A 392 -12.54 -41.95 -7.89
N SER A 393 -12.90 -43.13 -7.37
CA SER A 393 -13.70 -43.29 -6.16
C SER A 393 -12.86 -43.19 -4.87
N SER A 394 -13.44 -43.60 -3.73
CA SER A 394 -12.69 -43.73 -2.46
C SER A 394 -11.57 -44.77 -2.52
N ASP A 395 -11.63 -45.73 -3.45
CA ASP A 395 -10.58 -46.74 -3.72
C ASP A 395 -9.58 -46.30 -4.80
N TRP A 396 -9.33 -45.00 -4.88
CA TRP A 396 -8.49 -44.38 -5.91
C TRP A 396 -7.10 -45.03 -6.06
N GLU A 397 -6.53 -45.58 -5.00
CA GLU A 397 -5.22 -46.18 -5.04
C GLU A 397 -5.18 -47.45 -5.92
N ASN A 398 -6.17 -48.31 -5.79
CA ASN A 398 -6.33 -49.49 -6.63
C ASN A 398 -6.74 -49.11 -8.04
N GLU A 399 -7.71 -48.21 -8.19
CA GLU A 399 -8.19 -47.73 -9.49
C GLU A 399 -7.09 -47.07 -10.31
N LEU A 400 -6.27 -46.19 -9.70
CA LEU A 400 -5.13 -45.55 -10.35
C LEU A 400 -4.07 -46.58 -10.73
N THR A 401 -3.79 -47.57 -9.86
CA THR A 401 -2.86 -48.67 -10.13
C THR A 401 -3.30 -49.50 -11.33
N ILE A 402 -4.59 -49.88 -11.39
CA ILE A 402 -5.18 -50.62 -12.50
C ILE A 402 -5.12 -49.78 -13.79
N SER A 403 -5.47 -48.50 -13.70
CA SER A 403 -5.44 -47.58 -14.85
C SER A 403 -4.05 -47.48 -15.48
N LEU A 404 -3.01 -47.26 -14.63
CA LEU A 404 -1.63 -47.13 -15.13
C LEU A 404 -1.03 -48.45 -15.57
N THR A 405 -1.51 -49.59 -15.07
CA THR A 405 -1.07 -50.93 -15.49
C THR A 405 -1.71 -51.30 -16.81
N SER A 406 -3.02 -51.04 -16.97
CA SER A 406 -3.77 -51.39 -18.19
C SER A 406 -3.55 -50.43 -19.36
N LYS A 407 -3.32 -49.14 -19.08
CA LYS A 407 -3.05 -48.10 -20.08
C LYS A 407 -1.89 -47.21 -19.60
N PRO A 408 -0.63 -47.67 -19.77
CA PRO A 408 0.53 -46.88 -19.40
C PRO A 408 0.54 -45.52 -20.11
N PRO A 409 1.00 -44.44 -19.44
CA PRO A 409 1.09 -43.10 -20.06
C PRO A 409 1.98 -43.04 -21.31
N PHE A 410 2.94 -43.95 -21.40
CA PHE A 410 3.85 -44.15 -22.53
C PHE A 410 4.43 -45.59 -22.49
N PRO A 411 4.88 -46.15 -23.61
CA PRO A 411 5.25 -47.57 -23.73
C PRO A 411 6.30 -48.07 -22.72
N THR A 412 7.22 -47.20 -22.34
CA THR A 412 8.33 -47.50 -21.42
C THR A 412 8.04 -47.02 -19.98
N PHE A 413 6.79 -46.86 -19.61
CA PHE A 413 6.45 -46.39 -18.27
C PHE A 413 6.88 -47.38 -17.18
N PRO A 414 7.71 -46.96 -16.20
CA PRO A 414 8.32 -47.88 -15.23
C PRO A 414 7.33 -48.22 -14.10
N ILE A 415 6.31 -49.04 -14.40
CA ILE A 415 5.20 -49.32 -13.48
C ILE A 415 5.68 -49.95 -12.16
N ASP A 416 6.72 -50.81 -12.17
CA ASP A 416 7.23 -51.41 -10.95
C ASP A 416 7.93 -50.40 -10.03
N LYS A 417 8.66 -49.46 -10.60
CA LYS A 417 9.24 -48.33 -9.89
C LYS A 417 8.14 -47.43 -9.31
N TRP A 418 7.07 -47.19 -10.06
CA TRP A 418 5.91 -46.42 -9.60
C TRP A 418 5.24 -47.12 -8.41
N LYS A 419 4.97 -48.45 -8.47
CA LYS A 419 4.43 -49.23 -7.37
C LYS A 419 5.34 -49.21 -6.13
N THR A 420 6.64 -49.29 -6.31
CA THR A 420 7.62 -49.18 -5.23
C THR A 420 7.55 -47.83 -4.53
N ASN A 421 7.46 -46.73 -5.32
CA ASN A 421 7.33 -45.39 -4.77
C ASN A 421 6.00 -45.19 -4.02
N LEU A 422 4.90 -45.78 -4.51
CA LEU A 422 3.61 -45.73 -3.81
C LEU A 422 3.67 -46.50 -2.47
N LYS A 423 4.33 -47.67 -2.45
CA LYS A 423 4.55 -48.41 -1.23
C LYS A 423 5.41 -47.65 -0.22
N SER A 424 6.46 -46.96 -0.69
CA SER A 424 7.31 -46.09 0.12
C SER A 424 6.50 -44.94 0.74
N LEU A 425 5.61 -44.31 0.00
CA LEU A 425 4.72 -43.27 0.49
C LEU A 425 3.82 -43.78 1.63
N LYS A 426 3.22 -44.96 1.48
CA LYS A 426 2.43 -45.60 2.54
C LYS A 426 3.26 -45.85 3.81
N THR A 427 4.46 -46.38 3.66
CA THR A 427 5.37 -46.62 4.78
C THR A 427 5.74 -45.30 5.49
N ASN A 428 5.98 -44.22 4.74
CA ASN A 428 6.29 -42.93 5.32
C ASN A 428 5.09 -42.33 6.08
N ARG A 429 3.87 -42.44 5.54
CA ARG A 429 2.64 -42.05 6.25
C ARG A 429 2.53 -42.79 7.60
N ASP A 430 2.69 -44.13 7.57
CA ASP A 430 2.49 -44.94 8.75
C ASP A 430 3.52 -44.60 9.86
N LYS A 431 4.78 -44.32 9.47
CA LYS A 431 5.83 -43.83 10.39
C LYS A 431 5.48 -42.43 10.94
N MET A 432 4.99 -41.53 10.10
CA MET A 432 4.63 -40.18 10.54
C MET A 432 3.43 -40.20 11.51
N ILE A 433 2.41 -41.03 11.24
CA ILE A 433 1.27 -41.21 12.16
C ILE A 433 1.72 -41.84 13.49
N GLN A 434 2.66 -42.78 13.46
CA GLN A 434 3.23 -43.37 14.67
C GLN A 434 3.94 -42.32 15.54
N ASN A 435 4.70 -41.42 14.90
CA ASN A 435 5.43 -40.36 15.60
C ASN A 435 4.52 -39.16 15.99
N PHE A 436 3.49 -38.92 15.21
CA PHE A 436 2.57 -37.77 15.37
C PHE A 436 1.10 -38.24 15.23
N PRO A 437 0.51 -38.84 16.28
CA PRO A 437 -0.85 -39.41 16.23
C PRO A 437 -1.95 -38.42 15.77
N THR A 438 -1.75 -37.12 15.96
CA THR A 438 -2.67 -36.07 15.50
C THR A 438 -2.81 -36.01 13.99
N MET A 439 -1.86 -36.57 13.22
CA MET A 439 -1.91 -36.68 11.76
C MET A 439 -2.77 -37.85 11.26
N ASN A 440 -3.31 -38.66 12.16
CA ASN A 440 -4.20 -39.75 11.79
C ASN A 440 -5.50 -39.20 11.14
N GLY A 441 -5.89 -39.79 10.01
CA GLY A 441 -7.02 -39.30 9.20
C GLY A 441 -6.65 -38.36 8.05
N GLY A 442 -5.36 -37.97 7.94
CA GLY A 442 -4.87 -37.21 6.77
C GLY A 442 -4.93 -38.03 5.48
N HIS A 443 -5.21 -37.36 4.35
CA HIS A 443 -5.20 -37.99 3.03
C HIS A 443 -3.78 -38.44 2.68
N LEU A 444 -3.58 -39.62 2.03
CA LEU A 444 -2.24 -40.16 1.71
C LEU A 444 -1.35 -39.15 0.96
N VAL A 445 -1.94 -38.32 0.11
CA VAL A 445 -1.24 -37.26 -0.62
C VAL A 445 -0.58 -36.22 0.30
N ASP A 446 -1.07 -36.02 1.52
CA ASP A 446 -0.49 -35.06 2.47
C ASP A 446 0.89 -35.48 2.97
N PHE A 447 1.21 -36.76 2.84
CA PHE A 447 2.49 -37.34 3.26
C PHE A 447 3.50 -37.45 2.13
N THR A 448 3.21 -36.90 0.95
CA THR A 448 4.13 -36.96 -0.21
C THR A 448 5.34 -36.04 -0.01
N LEU A 449 6.49 -36.53 -0.47
CA LEU A 449 7.64 -35.68 -0.78
C LEU A 449 7.44 -35.03 -2.17
N THR A 450 8.14 -33.94 -2.46
CA THR A 450 8.06 -33.22 -3.73
C THR A 450 8.17 -34.13 -4.95
N ALA A 451 9.23 -34.95 -5.00
CA ALA A 451 9.42 -35.91 -6.09
C ALA A 451 8.22 -36.85 -6.25
N GLN A 452 7.63 -37.28 -5.14
CA GLN A 452 6.48 -38.18 -5.17
C GLN A 452 5.23 -37.53 -5.72
N ILE A 453 5.02 -36.22 -5.47
CA ILE A 453 3.91 -35.46 -6.08
C ILE A 453 4.00 -35.52 -7.61
N PHE A 454 5.18 -35.27 -8.15
CA PHE A 454 5.40 -35.28 -9.59
C PHE A 454 5.39 -36.68 -10.17
N ASP A 455 6.14 -37.62 -9.60
CA ASP A 455 6.36 -38.95 -10.17
C ASP A 455 5.18 -39.90 -10.00
N LEU A 456 4.45 -39.79 -8.89
CA LEU A 456 3.29 -40.66 -8.63
C LEU A 456 2.00 -40.12 -9.27
N PHE A 457 1.83 -38.82 -9.34
CA PHE A 457 0.54 -38.25 -9.71
C PHE A 457 0.54 -37.39 -10.97
N ILE A 458 1.43 -36.38 -11.06
CA ILE A 458 1.35 -35.39 -12.14
C ILE A 458 1.87 -35.94 -13.45
N ARG A 459 3.08 -36.47 -13.47
CA ARG A 459 3.71 -37.00 -14.70
C ARG A 459 2.97 -38.16 -15.33
N PRO A 460 2.51 -39.17 -14.55
CA PRO A 460 1.72 -40.26 -15.09
C PRO A 460 0.37 -39.81 -15.68
N ASN A 461 -0.22 -38.78 -15.11
CA ASN A 461 -1.52 -38.26 -15.50
C ASN A 461 -1.42 -36.92 -16.25
N TRP A 462 -0.32 -36.67 -16.94
CA TRP A 462 0.02 -35.41 -17.58
C TRP A 462 -1.12 -34.84 -18.46
N LYS A 463 -1.84 -35.68 -19.17
CA LYS A 463 -2.94 -35.26 -20.04
C LYS A 463 -3.99 -34.48 -19.25
N TRP A 464 -4.37 -34.92 -18.05
CA TRP A 464 -5.33 -34.22 -17.21
C TRP A 464 -4.75 -32.93 -16.67
N PHE A 465 -3.56 -32.97 -16.11
CA PHE A 465 -2.91 -31.79 -15.53
C PHE A 465 -2.62 -30.72 -16.58
N ASN A 466 -2.21 -31.10 -17.79
CA ASN A 466 -1.99 -30.17 -18.89
C ASN A 466 -3.30 -29.52 -19.37
N THR A 467 -4.39 -30.29 -19.46
CA THR A 467 -5.68 -29.75 -19.88
C THR A 467 -6.23 -28.73 -18.88
N HIS A 468 -6.05 -28.98 -17.59
CA HIS A 468 -6.72 -28.22 -16.54
C HIS A 468 -5.83 -27.17 -15.88
N ILE A 469 -4.55 -27.45 -15.66
CA ILE A 469 -3.65 -26.65 -14.82
C ILE A 469 -2.41 -26.19 -15.58
N PHE A 470 -1.54 -27.10 -16.00
CA PHE A 470 -0.20 -26.81 -16.51
C PHE A 470 -0.19 -26.71 -18.03
N LYS A 471 -0.79 -25.67 -18.57
CA LYS A 471 -0.82 -25.43 -20.02
C LYS A 471 0.59 -25.27 -20.59
N GLY A 472 0.84 -25.87 -21.76
CA GLY A 472 2.13 -25.77 -22.45
C GLY A 472 2.82 -27.11 -22.69
N SER A 473 4.13 -27.09 -22.97
CA SER A 473 4.87 -28.31 -23.30
C SER A 473 5.20 -29.11 -22.02
N ARG A 474 5.18 -30.44 -22.19
CA ARG A 474 5.53 -31.37 -21.11
C ARG A 474 7.00 -31.25 -20.70
N GLU A 475 7.86 -31.04 -21.65
CA GLU A 475 9.31 -30.88 -21.43
C GLU A 475 9.61 -29.66 -20.60
N GLU A 476 8.96 -28.53 -20.90
CA GLU A 476 9.13 -27.28 -20.16
C GLU A 476 8.73 -27.43 -18.69
N TRP A 477 7.60 -28.06 -18.41
CA TRP A 477 7.14 -28.29 -17.04
C TRP A 477 7.99 -29.33 -16.30
N ASN A 478 8.44 -30.38 -16.99
CA ASN A 478 9.35 -31.36 -16.39
C ASN A 478 10.68 -30.71 -15.98
N THR A 479 11.23 -29.81 -16.77
CA THR A 479 12.44 -29.06 -16.42
C THR A 479 12.24 -28.30 -15.09
N LYS A 480 11.11 -27.62 -14.93
CA LYS A 480 10.78 -26.93 -13.68
C LYS A 480 10.65 -27.89 -12.50
N PHE A 481 9.93 -29.00 -12.71
CA PHE A 481 9.69 -30.01 -11.65
C PHE A 481 10.99 -30.70 -11.23
N ASP A 482 11.85 -31.05 -12.17
CA ASP A 482 13.14 -31.69 -11.89
C ASP A 482 14.06 -30.76 -11.12
N PHE A 483 14.13 -29.48 -11.53
CA PHE A 483 14.91 -28.47 -10.85
C PHE A 483 14.44 -28.25 -9.41
N LEU A 484 13.14 -28.09 -9.22
CA LEU A 484 12.55 -27.91 -7.90
C LEU A 484 12.78 -29.15 -6.98
N THR A 485 12.68 -30.34 -7.54
CA THR A 485 12.95 -31.58 -6.81
C THR A 485 14.42 -31.69 -6.39
N ALA A 486 15.34 -31.35 -7.29
CA ALA A 486 16.78 -31.43 -7.04
C ALA A 486 17.22 -30.44 -5.94
N LEU A 487 16.71 -29.21 -5.97
CA LEU A 487 17.09 -28.15 -5.03
C LEU A 487 16.48 -28.34 -3.64
N ARG A 488 15.34 -29.02 -3.52
CA ARG A 488 14.63 -29.22 -2.25
C ARG A 488 15.50 -29.87 -1.18
N ASN A 489 16.24 -30.89 -1.53
CA ASN A 489 17.01 -31.69 -0.55
C ASN A 489 18.15 -30.90 0.10
N PRO A 490 19.05 -30.22 -0.65
CA PRO A 490 20.08 -29.39 -0.06
C PRO A 490 19.51 -28.29 0.85
N VAL A 491 18.44 -27.63 0.42
CA VAL A 491 17.83 -26.52 1.19
C VAL A 491 17.13 -27.01 2.44
N ALA A 492 16.36 -28.10 2.38
CA ALA A 492 15.64 -28.64 3.53
C ALA A 492 16.57 -29.21 4.62
N HIS A 493 17.77 -29.61 4.25
CA HIS A 493 18.75 -30.18 5.18
C HIS A 493 19.86 -29.20 5.58
N ASN A 494 19.75 -27.93 5.23
CA ASN A 494 20.77 -26.89 5.48
C ASN A 494 22.17 -27.26 4.95
N ASN A 495 22.22 -28.10 3.91
CA ASN A 495 23.46 -28.55 3.26
C ASN A 495 23.83 -27.61 2.09
N VAL A 496 23.63 -26.31 2.28
CA VAL A 496 23.96 -25.30 1.26
C VAL A 496 25.47 -25.07 1.30
N ILE A 497 26.18 -25.57 0.31
CA ILE A 497 27.63 -25.39 0.14
C ILE A 497 27.82 -24.39 -1.02
N GLY A 498 28.38 -23.21 -0.70
CA GLY A 498 28.67 -22.17 -1.70
C GLY A 498 27.52 -21.15 -1.92
N ASN A 499 27.69 -20.33 -2.94
CA ASN A 499 26.69 -19.33 -3.32
C ASN A 499 25.64 -19.95 -4.25
N MET A 500 24.43 -20.21 -3.72
CA MET A 500 23.30 -20.76 -4.47
C MET A 500 22.25 -19.67 -4.82
N GLU A 501 22.66 -18.40 -4.91
CA GLU A 501 21.72 -17.30 -5.17
C GLU A 501 20.96 -17.45 -6.48
N GLU A 502 21.65 -17.89 -7.55
CA GLU A 502 21.03 -18.08 -8.85
C GLU A 502 20.06 -19.26 -8.86
N GLU A 503 20.44 -20.38 -8.28
CA GLU A 503 19.57 -21.56 -8.15
C GLU A 503 18.32 -21.22 -7.30
N MET A 504 18.49 -20.47 -6.23
CA MET A 504 17.39 -20.01 -5.40
C MET A 504 16.49 -19.02 -6.14
N ARG A 505 17.06 -18.15 -6.98
CA ARG A 505 16.31 -17.27 -7.86
C ARG A 505 15.43 -18.04 -8.83
N VAL A 506 16.04 -19.00 -9.54
CA VAL A 506 15.33 -19.86 -10.50
C VAL A 506 14.25 -20.70 -9.81
N ALA A 507 14.54 -21.23 -8.64
CA ALA A 507 13.57 -22.00 -7.87
C ALA A 507 12.34 -21.14 -7.44
N ARG A 508 12.57 -19.91 -7.00
CA ARG A 508 11.48 -18.97 -6.67
C ARG A 508 10.60 -18.71 -7.90
N GLU A 509 11.22 -18.46 -9.05
CA GLU A 509 10.50 -18.26 -10.30
C GLU A 509 9.65 -19.49 -10.67
N TYR A 510 10.21 -20.69 -10.55
CA TYR A 510 9.47 -21.93 -10.86
C TYR A 510 8.33 -22.19 -9.86
N CYS A 511 8.52 -21.92 -8.58
CA CYS A 511 7.45 -21.96 -7.60
C CYS A 511 6.31 -20.98 -7.95
N GLN A 512 6.64 -19.79 -8.42
CA GLN A 512 5.66 -18.81 -8.86
C GLN A 512 4.84 -19.30 -10.06
N TYR A 513 5.49 -19.89 -11.07
CA TYR A 513 4.79 -20.47 -12.23
C TYR A 513 3.83 -21.58 -11.81
N VAL A 514 4.27 -22.49 -10.95
CA VAL A 514 3.42 -23.58 -10.43
C VAL A 514 2.23 -23.03 -9.66
N THR A 515 2.49 -22.10 -8.76
CA THR A 515 1.45 -21.46 -7.93
C THR A 515 0.42 -20.74 -8.79
N ALA A 516 0.85 -19.97 -9.78
CA ALA A 516 -0.03 -19.24 -10.68
C ALA A 516 -0.94 -20.16 -11.49
N ALA A 517 -0.35 -21.20 -12.09
CA ALA A 517 -1.12 -22.15 -12.86
C ALA A 517 -2.23 -22.83 -12.06
N ILE A 518 -1.92 -23.24 -10.81
CA ILE A 518 -2.91 -23.87 -9.93
C ILE A 518 -3.99 -22.86 -9.50
N LYS A 519 -3.62 -21.65 -9.14
CA LYS A 519 -4.58 -20.62 -8.71
C LYS A 519 -5.47 -20.15 -9.85
N GLU A 520 -4.96 -20.01 -11.07
CA GLU A 520 -5.77 -19.72 -12.25
C GLU A 520 -6.84 -20.81 -12.48
N TRP A 521 -6.44 -22.07 -12.36
CA TRP A 521 -7.37 -23.19 -12.45
C TRP A 521 -8.43 -23.15 -11.35
N GLN A 522 -8.08 -22.88 -10.09
CA GLN A 522 -9.01 -22.74 -8.98
C GLN A 522 -10.05 -21.65 -9.27
N LYS A 523 -9.61 -20.48 -9.74
CA LYS A 523 -10.48 -19.36 -10.10
C LYS A 523 -11.52 -19.74 -11.15
N ASN A 524 -11.06 -20.42 -12.21
CA ASN A 524 -11.94 -20.84 -13.31
C ASN A 524 -12.99 -21.91 -12.91
N ARG A 525 -12.85 -22.55 -11.73
CA ARG A 525 -13.83 -23.47 -11.15
C ARG A 525 -14.90 -22.77 -10.30
N ILE A 526 -14.56 -21.67 -9.67
CA ILE A 526 -15.49 -20.89 -8.81
C ILE A 526 -16.44 -20.07 -9.69
N THR A 527 -16.02 -19.72 -10.90
CA THR A 527 -16.81 -18.91 -11.86
C THR A 527 -17.73 -19.74 -12.77
N LYS A 528 -17.67 -21.08 -12.69
CA LYS A 528 -18.60 -22.04 -13.33
C LYS A 528 -19.53 -22.65 -12.29
#